data_ae6eff38066946f3313a3aa045ee0904
#
_entry.id   ae6eff38066946f3313a3aa045ee0904
#
_cell.length_a   1.000
_cell.length_b   1.000
_cell.length_c   1.000
_cell.angle_alpha   90.00
_cell.angle_beta   90.00
_cell.angle_gamma   90.00
#
_symmetry.space_group_name_H-M   'P 1'
#
loop_
_entity.id
_entity.type
_entity.pdbx_description
1 polymer ?
#
loop_
_entity_poly.entity_id
_entity_poly.type
_entity_poly.pdbx_seq_one_letter_code
_entity_poly.pdbx_strand_id
1 'polypeptide(L)'
;IKISNPHTVLASATITEFASGIKMPVWDLYSIAGGKEEACRNWKKLRFYRRDGVHFTEDGYTLQGRLLADAILKSYTEYITSNETKKE
;
A
#
# COMPACT_ATOMS: atom_id res chain seq x y z
N ILE A 1 -25.23 -5.35 3.29
CA ILE A 1 -23.97 -5.86 2.74
C ILE A 1 -23.19 -4.70 2.15
N LYS A 2 -22.03 -4.44 2.73
CA LYS A 2 -21.17 -3.39 2.19
C LYS A 2 -20.34 -3.95 1.03
N ILE A 3 -20.51 -3.35 -0.13
CA ILE A 3 -19.75 -3.69 -1.32
C ILE A 3 -18.58 -2.72 -1.41
N SER A 4 -17.40 -3.22 -1.75
CA SER A 4 -16.24 -2.38 -1.98
C SER A 4 -16.52 -1.35 -3.08
N ASN A 5 -16.02 -0.13 -2.90
CA ASN A 5 -16.20 0.91 -3.91
C ASN A 5 -15.46 0.51 -5.20
N PRO A 6 -16.19 0.33 -6.31
CA PRO A 6 -15.55 -0.09 -7.57
C PRO A 6 -14.55 0.94 -8.11
N HIS A 7 -14.68 2.19 -7.70
CA HIS A 7 -13.78 3.26 -8.16
C HIS A 7 -12.40 3.17 -7.50
N THR A 8 -12.26 2.42 -6.42
CA THR A 8 -10.96 2.26 -5.75
C THR A 8 -9.95 1.55 -6.66
N VAL A 9 -10.41 0.52 -7.37
CA VAL A 9 -9.55 -0.21 -8.33
C VAL A 9 -9.04 0.75 -9.40
N LEU A 10 -9.95 1.54 -9.98
CA LEU A 10 -9.61 2.49 -11.03
C LEU A 10 -8.67 3.58 -10.51
N ALA A 11 -8.95 4.11 -9.31
CA ALA A 11 -8.10 5.15 -8.71
C ALA A 11 -6.68 4.63 -8.46
N SER A 12 -6.54 3.43 -7.91
CA SER A 12 -5.25 2.80 -7.66
C SER A 12 -4.46 2.61 -8.96
N ALA A 13 -5.10 2.08 -9.99
CA ALA A 13 -4.47 1.88 -11.29
C ALA A 13 -4.06 3.20 -11.94
N THR A 14 -4.92 4.21 -11.87
CA THR A 14 -4.66 5.53 -12.46
C THR A 14 -3.48 6.22 -11.78
N ILE A 15 -3.45 6.19 -10.46
CA ILE A 15 -2.35 6.79 -9.68
C ILE A 15 -1.03 6.08 -10.01
N THR A 16 -1.04 4.77 -10.07
CA THR A 16 0.16 3.97 -10.35
C THR A 16 0.68 4.27 -11.77
N GLU A 17 -0.21 4.33 -12.74
CA GLU A 17 0.15 4.63 -14.12
C GLU A 17 0.73 6.03 -14.25
N PHE A 18 0.08 7.02 -13.65
CA PHE A 18 0.55 8.39 -13.67
C PHE A 18 1.94 8.52 -13.04
N ALA A 19 2.12 7.94 -11.86
CA ALA A 19 3.39 7.99 -11.15
C ALA A 19 4.51 7.31 -11.94
N SER A 20 4.21 6.19 -12.59
CA SER A 20 5.16 5.49 -13.44
C SER A 20 5.62 6.36 -14.60
N GLY A 21 4.68 7.11 -15.21
CA GLY A 21 4.98 8.01 -16.33
C GLY A 21 5.95 9.14 -15.98
N ILE A 22 5.90 9.61 -14.74
CA ILE A 22 6.79 10.68 -14.25
C ILE A 22 7.92 10.16 -13.38
N LYS A 23 8.08 8.84 -13.30
CA LYS A 23 9.11 8.15 -12.51
C LYS A 23 9.04 8.48 -11.02
N MET A 24 7.82 8.63 -10.50
CA MET A 24 7.58 8.87 -9.08
C MET A 24 7.37 7.53 -8.38
N PRO A 25 8.04 7.28 -7.25
CA PRO A 25 7.81 6.04 -6.50
C PRO A 25 6.40 5.99 -5.92
N VAL A 26 5.83 4.78 -5.88
CA VAL A 26 4.49 4.54 -5.34
C VAL A 26 4.56 3.44 -4.30
N TRP A 27 3.89 3.67 -3.17
CA TRP A 27 3.66 2.62 -2.18
C TRP A 27 2.20 2.20 -2.29
N ASP A 28 1.98 1.01 -2.85
CA ASP A 28 0.64 0.52 -3.16
C ASP A 28 0.05 -0.28 -1.98
N LEU A 29 -0.42 0.45 -0.98
CA LEU A 29 -1.05 -0.16 0.20
C LEU A 29 -2.28 -1.00 -0.20
N TYR A 30 -3.02 -0.56 -1.20
CA TYR A 30 -4.22 -1.26 -1.64
C TYR A 30 -3.90 -2.71 -2.05
N SER A 31 -2.89 -2.90 -2.89
CA SER A 31 -2.48 -4.24 -3.33
C SER A 31 -1.86 -5.04 -2.18
N ILE A 32 -1.07 -4.41 -1.32
CA ILE A 32 -0.45 -5.05 -0.16
C ILE A 32 -1.53 -5.62 0.77
N ALA A 33 -2.64 -4.91 0.94
CA ALA A 33 -3.75 -5.34 1.80
C ALA A 33 -4.63 -6.42 1.15
N GLY A 34 -4.45 -6.71 -0.13
CA GLY A 34 -5.17 -7.77 -0.82
C GLY A 34 -5.87 -7.37 -2.12
N GLY A 35 -5.89 -6.07 -2.44
CA GLY A 35 -6.48 -5.60 -3.69
C GLY A 35 -7.99 -5.56 -3.68
N LYS A 36 -8.59 -5.73 -4.86
CA LYS A 36 -10.04 -5.63 -5.06
C LYS A 36 -10.81 -6.55 -4.11
N GLU A 37 -11.74 -5.98 -3.37
CA GLU A 37 -12.60 -6.65 -2.39
C GLU A 37 -11.85 -7.20 -1.18
N GLU A 38 -10.67 -7.78 -1.37
CA GLU A 38 -9.91 -8.43 -0.31
C GLU A 38 -9.28 -7.43 0.66
N ALA A 39 -8.85 -6.28 0.18
CA ALA A 39 -8.22 -5.27 1.03
C ALA A 39 -9.16 -4.87 2.18
N CYS A 40 -10.37 -4.46 1.84
CA CYS A 40 -11.36 -4.04 2.84
C CYS A 40 -11.81 -5.21 3.69
N ARG A 41 -12.08 -6.35 3.06
CA ARG A 41 -12.55 -7.55 3.75
C ARG A 41 -11.56 -8.05 4.78
N ASN A 42 -10.30 -8.20 4.38
CA ASN A 42 -9.26 -8.72 5.26
C ASN A 42 -8.98 -7.81 6.44
N TRP A 43 -8.84 -6.53 6.17
CA TRP A 43 -8.52 -5.57 7.21
C TRP A 43 -9.67 -5.34 8.17
N LYS A 44 -10.90 -5.44 7.67
CA LYS A 44 -12.09 -5.34 8.52
C LYS A 44 -12.25 -6.58 9.41
N LYS A 45 -12.04 -7.75 8.83
CA LYS A 45 -12.11 -9.02 9.56
C LYS A 45 -11.08 -9.08 10.69
N LEU A 46 -9.88 -8.57 10.46
CA LEU A 46 -8.80 -8.54 11.44
C LEU A 46 -8.85 -7.32 12.36
N ARG A 47 -9.91 -6.51 12.25
CA ARG A 47 -10.13 -5.32 13.06
C ARG A 47 -9.07 -4.24 12.88
N PHE A 48 -8.54 -4.11 11.68
CA PHE A 48 -7.65 -3.00 11.31
C PHE A 48 -8.44 -1.79 10.81
N TYR A 49 -9.67 -2.01 10.30
CA TYR A 49 -10.61 -0.96 9.98
C TYR A 49 -11.66 -0.83 11.08
N ARG A 50 -12.12 0.41 11.31
CA ARG A 50 -13.30 0.65 12.12
C ARG A 50 -14.54 0.20 11.36
N ARG A 51 -15.70 0.18 12.04
CA ARG A 51 -16.96 -0.26 11.43
C ARG A 51 -17.35 0.54 10.20
N ASP A 52 -16.93 1.82 10.13
CA ASP A 52 -17.26 2.67 8.99
C ASP A 52 -16.51 2.26 7.69
N GLY A 53 -15.48 1.43 7.80
CA GLY A 53 -14.71 1.00 6.64
C GLY A 53 -13.84 2.08 6.04
N VAL A 54 -13.67 3.21 6.74
CA VAL A 54 -12.93 4.38 6.27
C VAL A 54 -11.75 4.66 7.18
N HIS A 55 -12.00 4.69 8.49
CA HIS A 55 -10.94 4.95 9.47
C HIS A 55 -10.30 3.66 9.94
N PHE A 56 -9.01 3.72 10.21
CA PHE A 56 -8.29 2.58 10.77
C PHE A 56 -8.44 2.57 12.29
N THR A 57 -8.34 1.38 12.86
CA THR A 57 -8.18 1.23 14.31
C THR A 57 -6.73 1.58 14.67
N GLU A 58 -6.42 1.65 15.97
CA GLU A 58 -5.04 1.87 16.42
C GLU A 58 -4.12 0.77 15.88
N ASP A 59 -4.57 -0.49 15.93
CA ASP A 59 -3.81 -1.61 15.37
C ASP A 59 -3.63 -1.49 13.86
N GLY A 60 -4.65 -0.99 13.16
CA GLY A 60 -4.58 -0.75 11.72
C GLY A 60 -3.54 0.30 11.36
N TYR A 61 -3.50 1.41 12.10
CA TYR A 61 -2.49 2.44 11.89
C TYR A 61 -1.09 1.93 12.20
N THR A 62 -0.94 1.14 13.23
CA THR A 62 0.35 0.55 13.61
C THR A 62 0.86 -0.38 12.51
N LEU A 63 -0.01 -1.24 12.00
CA LEU A 63 0.35 -2.14 10.91
C LEU A 63 0.73 -1.36 9.65
N GLN A 64 -0.05 -0.35 9.29
CA GLN A 64 0.22 0.49 8.12
C GLN A 64 1.59 1.16 8.24
N GLY A 65 1.89 1.72 9.40
CA GLY A 65 3.18 2.37 9.63
C GLY A 65 4.35 1.41 9.53
N ARG A 66 4.18 0.19 10.05
CA ARG A 66 5.21 -0.84 9.97
C ARG A 66 5.44 -1.28 8.53
N LEU A 67 4.38 -1.50 7.77
CA LEU A 67 4.47 -1.88 6.37
C LEU A 67 5.17 -0.81 5.54
N LEU A 68 4.86 0.45 5.79
CA LEU A 68 5.49 1.58 5.10
C LEU A 68 6.98 1.67 5.46
N ALA A 69 7.31 1.55 6.74
CA ALA A 69 8.71 1.58 7.19
C ALA A 69 9.51 0.46 6.54
N ASP A 70 8.96 -0.76 6.48
CA ASP A 70 9.62 -1.89 5.84
C ASP A 70 9.84 -1.64 4.34
N ALA A 71 8.85 -1.05 3.67
CA ALA A 71 8.95 -0.72 2.24
C ALA A 71 10.04 0.32 1.99
N ILE A 72 10.14 1.34 2.84
CA ILE A 72 11.17 2.37 2.72
C ILE A 72 12.56 1.78 2.94
N LEU A 73 12.72 0.96 3.98
CA LEU A 73 13.99 0.31 4.28
C LEU A 73 14.44 -0.62 3.15
N LYS A 74 13.50 -1.37 2.59
CA LYS A 74 13.80 -2.25 1.46
C LYS A 74 14.27 -1.45 0.25
N SER A 75 13.57 -0.38 -0.09
CA SER A 75 13.94 0.48 -1.21
C SER A 75 15.31 1.13 -1.00
N TYR A 76 15.58 1.56 0.21
CA TYR A 76 16.87 2.17 0.55
C TYR A 76 18.01 1.15 0.41
N THR A 77 17.81 -0.07 0.91
CA THR A 77 18.78 -1.14 0.81
C THR A 77 19.07 -1.49 -0.65
N GLU A 78 18.03 -1.61 -1.46
CA GLU A 78 18.18 -1.87 -2.90
C GLU A 78 18.94 -0.75 -3.61
N TYR A 79 18.67 0.50 -3.23
CA TYR A 79 19.36 1.66 -3.80
C TYR A 79 20.86 1.64 -3.48
N ILE A 80 21.21 1.37 -2.23
CA ILE A 80 22.63 1.29 -1.81
C ILE A 80 23.32 0.16 -2.56
N THR A 81 22.73 -1.03 -2.61
CA THR A 81 23.29 -2.20 -3.28
C THR A 81 23.51 -1.92 -4.76
N SER A 82 22.54 -1.29 -5.41
CA SER A 82 22.66 -0.91 -6.82
C SER A 82 23.80 0.06 -7.08
N ASN A 83 23.97 1.06 -6.19
CA ASN A 83 25.04 2.03 -6.31
C ASN A 83 26.43 1.40 -6.08
N GLU A 84 26.55 0.48 -5.14
CA GLU A 84 27.80 -0.24 -4.90
C GLU A 84 28.20 -1.05 -6.14
N THR A 85 27.24 -1.73 -6.77
CA THR A 85 27.48 -2.49 -7.99
C THR A 85 27.93 -1.59 -9.13
N LYS A 86 27.39 -0.39 -9.24
CA LYS A 86 27.75 0.58 -10.29
C LYS A 86 29.15 1.16 -10.12
N LYS A 87 29.70 1.13 -8.91
CA LYS A 87 31.05 1.66 -8.64
C LYS A 87 32.16 0.70 -9.05
N GLU A 88 31.81 -0.53 -9.29
CA GLU A 88 32.73 -1.54 -9.78
C GLU A 88 32.76 -1.55 -11.32
#